data_dd375b2a4df6a48582de19198942535e
#
_entry.id   dd375b2a4df6a48582de19198942535e
#
_cell.length_a   1.000
_cell.length_b   1.000
_cell.length_c   1.000
_cell.angle_alpha   90.00
_cell.angle_beta   90.00
_cell.angle_gamma   90.00
#
_symmetry.space_group_name_H-M   'P 1'
#
loop_
_entity.id
_entity.type
_entity.pdbx_description
1 polymer ?
#
loop_
_entity_poly.entity_id
_entity_poly.type
_entity_poly.pdbx_seq_one_letter_code
_entity_poly.pdbx_strand_id
1 'polypeptide(L)'
;MDNLDALNFLTGSAVRWQLLVALAEEPRDFGALREDLDVPQSTLNRNLTKLAEEGWVRERTDRTYRLTSLGKFFVEQFTPMEDVMTVVDRLSEYPDSFPVEEWDFDVSRLADADYISAAPNEPYSVINRVRAVFEESTRLHGINPHYNPAYIDVTVRVASKPDGEVIGLTPSHQLDPAVDDASFDANTFPEDANVEFRVWEGDIDYGLAVVDDEKVLFTGDHEGGMPGVLFETTDPEIVAWATDEFERIYEQSTLATEYAE
;
A
#
# COMPACT_ATOMS: atom_id res chain seq x y z
N MET A 1 8.66 -33.95 14.36
CA MET A 1 9.12 -32.70 13.74
C MET A 1 8.92 -31.61 14.78
N ASP A 2 9.91 -30.77 15.04
CA ASP A 2 9.66 -29.61 15.88
C ASP A 2 8.87 -28.53 15.11
N ASN A 3 8.42 -27.47 15.81
CA ASN A 3 7.56 -26.46 15.18
C ASN A 3 8.24 -25.72 14.03
N LEU A 4 9.56 -25.47 14.16
CA LEU A 4 10.33 -24.78 13.10
C LEU A 4 10.57 -25.72 11.91
N ASP A 5 10.83 -27.00 12.16
CA ASP A 5 10.97 -27.99 11.07
C ASP A 5 9.67 -28.13 10.27
N ALA A 6 8.51 -28.10 10.95
CA ALA A 6 7.21 -28.16 10.30
C ALA A 6 6.95 -26.92 9.44
N LEU A 7 7.25 -25.74 9.97
CA LEU A 7 7.13 -24.48 9.21
C LEU A 7 8.06 -24.48 8.01
N ASN A 8 9.33 -24.78 8.18
CA ASN A 8 10.32 -24.87 7.09
C ASN A 8 9.91 -25.92 6.05
N PHE A 9 9.33 -27.03 6.49
CA PHE A 9 8.83 -28.05 5.56
C PHE A 9 7.74 -27.48 4.68
N LEU A 10 6.77 -26.75 5.20
CA LEU A 10 5.64 -26.23 4.44
C LEU A 10 6.03 -25.03 3.57
N THR A 11 6.76 -24.07 4.12
CA THR A 11 7.10 -22.80 3.43
C THR A 11 8.41 -22.84 2.66
N GLY A 12 9.34 -23.73 3.01
CA GLY A 12 10.65 -23.88 2.35
C GLY A 12 10.59 -24.48 0.94
N SER A 13 9.41 -24.56 0.31
CA SER A 13 9.22 -24.98 -1.08
C SER A 13 8.00 -24.28 -1.66
N ALA A 14 8.21 -23.40 -2.63
CA ALA A 14 7.13 -22.73 -3.34
C ALA A 14 6.08 -23.71 -3.85
N VAL A 15 6.51 -24.86 -4.43
CA VAL A 15 5.57 -25.88 -4.94
C VAL A 15 4.72 -26.48 -3.82
N ARG A 16 5.25 -26.67 -2.59
CA ARG A 16 4.42 -27.20 -1.50
C ARG A 16 3.38 -26.19 -1.05
N TRP A 17 3.79 -24.94 -0.92
CA TRP A 17 2.87 -23.87 -0.57
C TRP A 17 1.77 -23.70 -1.63
N GLN A 18 2.14 -23.58 -2.90
CA GLN A 18 1.18 -23.50 -4.01
C GLN A 18 0.21 -24.68 -4.05
N LEU A 19 0.67 -25.91 -3.77
CA LEU A 19 -0.20 -27.07 -3.66
C LEU A 19 -1.22 -26.95 -2.52
N LEU A 20 -0.81 -26.44 -1.37
CA LEU A 20 -1.71 -26.24 -0.24
C LEU A 20 -2.76 -25.19 -0.56
N VAL A 21 -2.36 -24.06 -1.15
CA VAL A 21 -3.27 -22.99 -1.57
C VAL A 21 -4.25 -23.48 -2.61
N ALA A 22 -3.79 -24.15 -3.68
CA ALA A 22 -4.66 -24.70 -4.73
C ALA A 22 -5.69 -25.72 -4.19
N LEU A 23 -5.30 -26.53 -3.19
CA LEU A 23 -6.17 -27.50 -2.55
C LEU A 23 -7.07 -26.91 -1.44
N ALA A 24 -6.82 -25.66 -1.04
CA ALA A 24 -7.71 -24.93 -0.12
C ALA A 24 -8.99 -24.49 -0.82
N GLU A 25 -8.90 -24.15 -2.09
CA GLU A 25 -10.06 -23.77 -2.91
C GLU A 25 -11.00 -24.95 -3.14
N GLU A 26 -10.46 -26.06 -3.68
CA GLU A 26 -11.25 -27.26 -3.97
C GLU A 26 -10.37 -28.52 -4.10
N PRO A 27 -10.96 -29.72 -3.96
CA PRO A 27 -10.26 -30.96 -4.27
C PRO A 27 -9.91 -31.05 -5.78
N ARG A 28 -8.65 -31.38 -6.10
CA ARG A 28 -8.14 -31.48 -7.48
C ARG A 28 -7.45 -32.80 -7.76
N ASP A 29 -7.53 -33.26 -8.98
CA ASP A 29 -6.77 -34.46 -9.41
C ASP A 29 -5.32 -34.08 -9.78
N PHE A 30 -4.49 -35.10 -9.96
CA PHE A 30 -3.08 -34.94 -10.28
C PHE A 30 -2.85 -34.17 -11.60
N GLY A 31 -3.72 -34.35 -12.58
CA GLY A 31 -3.62 -33.70 -13.89
C GLY A 31 -3.86 -32.18 -13.78
N ALA A 32 -4.96 -31.80 -13.10
CA ALA A 32 -5.31 -30.40 -12.83
C ALA A 32 -4.20 -29.70 -12.05
N LEU A 33 -3.72 -30.28 -10.95
CA LEU A 33 -2.63 -29.72 -10.17
C LEU A 33 -1.34 -29.52 -10.97
N ARG A 34 -1.03 -30.42 -11.90
CA ARG A 34 0.15 -30.30 -12.75
C ARG A 34 0.01 -29.15 -13.76
N GLU A 35 -1.18 -29.03 -14.34
CA GLU A 35 -1.49 -27.96 -15.31
C GLU A 35 -1.45 -26.59 -14.65
N ASP A 36 -2.11 -26.44 -13.49
CA ASP A 36 -2.19 -25.16 -12.77
C ASP A 36 -0.84 -24.67 -12.25
N LEU A 37 0.00 -25.59 -11.75
CA LEU A 37 1.27 -25.20 -11.13
C LEU A 37 2.45 -25.19 -12.11
N ASP A 38 2.25 -25.67 -13.34
CA ASP A 38 3.30 -25.78 -14.38
C ASP A 38 4.62 -26.43 -13.87
N VAL A 39 4.49 -27.53 -13.12
CA VAL A 39 5.65 -28.21 -12.52
C VAL A 39 5.87 -29.60 -13.13
N PRO A 40 7.13 -30.10 -13.17
CA PRO A 40 7.42 -31.42 -13.59
C PRO A 40 6.67 -32.50 -12.77
N GLN A 41 6.15 -33.53 -13.43
CA GLN A 41 5.42 -34.62 -12.81
C GLN A 41 6.14 -35.24 -11.60
N SER A 42 7.47 -35.41 -11.69
CA SER A 42 8.27 -35.95 -10.58
C SER A 42 8.31 -35.04 -9.37
N THR A 43 8.33 -33.71 -9.58
CA THR A 43 8.31 -32.69 -8.52
C THR A 43 6.96 -32.67 -7.85
N LEU A 44 5.87 -32.67 -8.63
CA LEU A 44 4.50 -32.72 -8.12
C LEU A 44 4.29 -33.99 -7.27
N ASN A 45 4.59 -35.15 -7.83
CA ASN A 45 4.41 -36.42 -7.12
C ASN A 45 5.18 -36.45 -5.80
N ARG A 46 6.45 -36.04 -5.80
CA ARG A 46 7.28 -36.03 -4.58
C ARG A 46 6.69 -35.08 -3.49
N ASN A 47 6.18 -33.92 -3.86
CA ASN A 47 5.61 -33.00 -2.90
C ASN A 47 4.25 -33.46 -2.37
N LEU A 48 3.36 -33.99 -3.23
CA LEU A 48 2.09 -34.58 -2.80
C LEU A 48 2.31 -35.77 -1.85
N THR A 49 3.25 -36.67 -2.18
CA THR A 49 3.58 -37.82 -1.32
C THR A 49 4.04 -37.35 0.06
N LYS A 50 4.96 -36.38 0.13
CA LYS A 50 5.45 -35.82 1.40
C LYS A 50 4.35 -35.14 2.19
N LEU A 51 3.50 -34.33 1.53
CA LEU A 51 2.37 -33.66 2.20
C LEU A 51 1.36 -34.69 2.74
N ALA A 52 1.17 -35.79 2.04
CA ALA A 52 0.29 -36.89 2.49
C ALA A 52 0.89 -37.66 3.67
N GLU A 53 2.19 -37.98 3.62
CA GLU A 53 2.93 -38.68 4.71
C GLU A 53 2.90 -37.85 6.01
N GLU A 54 3.03 -36.53 5.91
CA GLU A 54 2.97 -35.60 7.05
C GLU A 54 1.54 -35.22 7.47
N GLY A 55 0.51 -35.72 6.76
CA GLY A 55 -0.89 -35.56 7.13
C GLY A 55 -1.52 -34.22 6.74
N TRP A 56 -0.91 -33.45 5.88
CA TRP A 56 -1.44 -32.17 5.39
C TRP A 56 -2.47 -32.33 4.28
N VAL A 57 -2.26 -33.33 3.42
CA VAL A 57 -3.08 -33.66 2.25
C VAL A 57 -3.56 -35.10 2.34
N ARG A 58 -4.69 -35.40 1.72
CA ARG A 58 -5.21 -36.77 1.61
C ARG A 58 -5.69 -37.00 0.19
N GLU A 59 -5.26 -38.14 -0.39
CA GLU A 59 -5.85 -38.69 -1.61
C GLU A 59 -7.19 -39.35 -1.28
N ARG A 60 -8.19 -39.12 -2.13
CA ARG A 60 -9.52 -39.73 -2.08
C ARG A 60 -9.63 -40.93 -2.98
N THR A 61 -10.69 -41.69 -2.83
CA THR A 61 -10.98 -42.88 -3.64
C THR A 61 -11.20 -42.55 -5.13
N ASP A 62 -11.60 -41.34 -5.45
CA ASP A 62 -11.77 -40.82 -6.82
C ASP A 62 -10.47 -40.26 -7.42
N ARG A 63 -9.33 -40.49 -6.75
CA ARG A 63 -7.99 -39.99 -7.11
C ARG A 63 -7.84 -38.47 -7.11
N THR A 64 -8.72 -37.75 -6.41
CA THR A 64 -8.51 -36.35 -6.14
C THR A 64 -7.77 -36.17 -4.81
N TYR A 65 -6.99 -35.09 -4.70
CA TYR A 65 -6.32 -34.68 -3.48
C TYR A 65 -7.14 -33.59 -2.80
N ARG A 66 -7.11 -33.55 -1.49
CA ARG A 66 -7.72 -32.48 -0.70
C ARG A 66 -6.88 -32.20 0.54
N LEU A 67 -7.02 -31.01 1.11
CA LEU A 67 -6.50 -30.74 2.44
C LEU A 67 -7.17 -31.61 3.51
N THR A 68 -6.40 -32.00 4.50
CA THR A 68 -6.95 -32.47 5.78
C THR A 68 -7.49 -31.26 6.57
N SER A 69 -8.20 -31.48 7.67
CA SER A 69 -8.62 -30.39 8.55
C SER A 69 -7.42 -29.60 9.11
N LEU A 70 -6.29 -30.29 9.35
CA LEU A 70 -5.06 -29.65 9.79
C LEU A 70 -4.45 -28.80 8.68
N GLY A 71 -4.39 -29.31 7.44
CA GLY A 71 -3.90 -28.58 6.29
C GLY A 71 -4.75 -27.33 6.01
N LYS A 72 -6.07 -27.46 6.09
CA LYS A 72 -6.99 -26.32 5.94
C LYS A 72 -6.76 -25.26 7.02
N PHE A 73 -6.73 -25.66 8.28
CA PHE A 73 -6.45 -24.75 9.39
C PHE A 73 -5.12 -24.01 9.20
N PHE A 74 -4.06 -24.72 8.78
CA PHE A 74 -2.75 -24.10 8.55
C PHE A 74 -2.82 -23.04 7.44
N VAL A 75 -3.40 -23.36 6.28
CA VAL A 75 -3.51 -22.41 5.16
C VAL A 75 -4.30 -21.17 5.58
N GLU A 76 -5.43 -21.35 6.25
CA GLU A 76 -6.26 -20.24 6.75
C GLU A 76 -5.48 -19.29 7.69
N GLN A 77 -4.58 -19.85 8.53
CA GLN A 77 -3.78 -19.02 9.45
C GLN A 77 -2.53 -18.43 8.79
N PHE A 78 -2.02 -19.04 7.73
CA PHE A 78 -0.75 -18.64 7.11
C PHE A 78 -0.93 -17.71 5.91
N THR A 79 -2.07 -17.76 5.21
CA THR A 79 -2.35 -16.85 4.09
C THR A 79 -2.21 -15.37 4.46
N PRO A 80 -2.74 -14.87 5.59
CA PRO A 80 -2.52 -13.48 6.00
C PRO A 80 -1.04 -13.11 6.21
N MET A 81 -0.19 -14.10 6.55
CA MET A 81 1.24 -13.88 6.68
C MET A 81 1.94 -13.70 5.31
N GLU A 82 1.41 -14.30 4.25
CA GLU A 82 1.90 -14.11 2.88
C GLU A 82 1.66 -12.65 2.44
N ASP A 83 0.49 -12.10 2.76
CA ASP A 83 0.16 -10.70 2.50
C ASP A 83 1.08 -9.75 3.27
N VAL A 84 1.30 -10.02 4.56
CA VAL A 84 2.29 -9.28 5.38
C VAL A 84 3.68 -9.34 4.74
N MET A 85 4.13 -10.52 4.29
CA MET A 85 5.44 -10.65 3.65
C MET A 85 5.53 -9.93 2.30
N THR A 86 4.42 -9.82 1.57
CA THR A 86 4.34 -9.02 0.35
C THR A 86 4.57 -7.54 0.66
N VAL A 87 3.95 -7.01 1.71
CA VAL A 87 4.17 -5.62 2.14
C VAL A 87 5.60 -5.41 2.64
N VAL A 88 6.13 -6.33 3.45
CA VAL A 88 7.53 -6.29 3.93
C VAL A 88 8.52 -6.27 2.77
N ASP A 89 8.32 -7.09 1.74
CA ASP A 89 9.19 -7.10 0.55
C ASP A 89 9.15 -5.76 -0.20
N ARG A 90 7.94 -5.20 -0.40
CA ARG A 90 7.74 -3.89 -1.03
C ARG A 90 8.40 -2.75 -0.26
N LEU A 91 8.37 -2.81 1.07
CA LEU A 91 8.96 -1.81 1.95
C LEU A 91 10.44 -2.05 2.27
N SER A 92 11.02 -3.17 1.84
CA SER A 92 12.40 -3.54 2.20
C SER A 92 13.47 -2.52 1.76
N GLU A 93 13.22 -1.78 0.69
CA GLU A 93 14.08 -0.69 0.22
C GLU A 93 13.80 0.67 0.93
N TYR A 94 12.70 0.75 1.68
CA TYR A 94 12.20 1.96 2.35
C TYR A 94 11.76 1.66 3.80
N PRO A 95 12.62 1.02 4.62
CA PRO A 95 12.21 0.42 5.90
C PRO A 95 11.71 1.44 6.95
N ASP A 96 12.16 2.68 6.85
CA ASP A 96 11.84 3.75 7.80
C ASP A 96 10.88 4.81 7.21
N SER A 97 10.37 4.59 5.99
CA SER A 97 9.51 5.57 5.31
C SER A 97 8.06 5.56 5.78
N PHE A 98 7.64 4.51 6.50
CA PHE A 98 6.25 4.38 6.96
C PHE A 98 6.22 3.82 8.38
N PRO A 99 5.51 4.48 9.30
CA PRO A 99 5.34 4.02 10.68
C PRO A 99 4.23 2.96 10.73
N VAL A 100 4.45 1.81 10.08
CA VAL A 100 3.44 0.74 9.95
C VAL A 100 2.93 0.20 11.28
N GLU A 101 3.72 0.31 12.35
CA GLU A 101 3.34 -0.06 13.71
C GLU A 101 2.39 0.95 14.38
N GLU A 102 2.24 2.15 13.84
CA GLU A 102 1.35 3.19 14.36
C GLU A 102 0.00 3.22 13.63
N TRP A 103 -0.12 2.50 12.52
CA TRP A 103 -1.35 2.48 11.73
C TRP A 103 -2.42 1.58 12.35
N ASP A 104 -3.60 2.12 12.57
CA ASP A 104 -4.75 1.42 13.19
C ASP A 104 -5.63 0.72 12.14
N PHE A 105 -5.00 0.12 11.13
CA PHE A 105 -5.64 -0.79 10.18
C PHE A 105 -4.74 -2.00 9.92
N ASP A 106 -5.30 -3.07 9.38
CA ASP A 106 -4.53 -4.26 9.01
C ASP A 106 -3.60 -3.95 7.82
N VAL A 107 -2.32 -3.75 8.11
CA VAL A 107 -1.28 -3.39 7.12
C VAL A 107 -1.16 -4.43 6.00
N SER A 108 -1.53 -5.70 6.25
CA SER A 108 -1.52 -6.74 5.21
C SER A 108 -2.43 -6.41 4.02
N ARG A 109 -3.46 -5.56 4.19
CA ARG A 109 -4.33 -5.07 3.11
C ARG A 109 -3.59 -4.27 2.03
N LEU A 110 -2.43 -3.71 2.35
CA LEU A 110 -1.55 -3.07 1.35
C LEU A 110 -0.92 -4.07 0.36
N ALA A 111 -1.04 -5.36 0.62
CA ALA A 111 -0.63 -6.37 -0.36
C ALA A 111 -1.45 -6.31 -1.65
N ASP A 112 -2.72 -5.92 -1.56
CA ASP A 112 -3.62 -5.76 -2.71
C ASP A 112 -3.55 -4.35 -3.33
N ALA A 113 -2.82 -3.40 -2.71
CA ALA A 113 -2.64 -2.07 -3.24
C ALA A 113 -1.78 -2.07 -4.52
N ASP A 114 -2.06 -1.15 -5.43
CA ASP A 114 -1.12 -0.85 -6.51
C ASP A 114 0.16 -0.26 -5.91
N TYR A 115 1.29 -0.84 -6.29
CA TYR A 115 2.60 -0.48 -5.77
C TYR A 115 3.51 0.02 -6.89
N ILE A 116 4.15 1.16 -6.67
CA ILE A 116 5.13 1.75 -7.60
C ILE A 116 6.35 2.17 -6.79
N SER A 117 7.54 1.76 -7.23
CA SER A 117 8.80 2.28 -6.71
C SER A 117 9.57 3.03 -7.80
N ALA A 118 10.29 4.07 -7.40
CA ALA A 118 11.17 4.79 -8.28
C ALA A 118 12.41 3.93 -8.57
N ALA A 119 12.68 3.69 -9.85
CA ALA A 119 13.87 2.96 -10.28
C ALA A 119 14.91 3.92 -10.88
N PRO A 120 16.20 3.57 -10.91
CA PRO A 120 17.24 4.44 -11.46
C PRO A 120 17.02 4.89 -12.92
N ASN A 121 16.33 4.07 -13.72
CA ASN A 121 15.94 4.38 -15.09
C ASN A 121 14.59 5.11 -15.21
N GLU A 122 13.81 5.16 -14.12
CA GLU A 122 12.49 5.80 -14.04
C GLU A 122 12.31 6.56 -12.72
N PRO A 123 13.18 7.55 -12.42
CA PRO A 123 13.18 8.21 -11.10
C PRO A 123 11.94 9.05 -10.81
N TYR A 124 11.16 9.38 -11.84
CA TYR A 124 9.93 10.18 -11.72
C TYR A 124 8.65 9.33 -11.80
N SER A 125 8.73 8.00 -11.77
CA SER A 125 7.57 7.11 -11.89
C SER A 125 6.49 7.40 -10.84
N VAL A 126 6.89 7.57 -9.57
CA VAL A 126 5.99 7.89 -8.46
C VAL A 126 5.33 9.26 -8.66
N ILE A 127 6.12 10.31 -8.92
CA ILE A 127 5.59 11.67 -9.15
C ILE A 127 4.60 11.67 -10.32
N ASN A 128 4.95 11.02 -11.42
CA ASN A 128 4.09 10.96 -12.60
C ASN A 128 2.77 10.24 -12.30
N ARG A 129 2.80 9.18 -11.49
CA ARG A 129 1.57 8.47 -11.11
C ARG A 129 0.69 9.31 -10.20
N VAL A 130 1.26 9.93 -9.16
CA VAL A 130 0.52 10.83 -8.26
C VAL A 130 -0.14 11.95 -9.07
N ARG A 131 0.60 12.60 -9.97
CA ARG A 131 0.07 13.63 -10.87
C ARG A 131 -1.09 13.14 -11.74
N ALA A 132 -0.97 11.93 -12.30
CA ALA A 132 -2.02 11.35 -13.13
C ALA A 132 -3.31 11.10 -12.32
N VAL A 133 -3.19 10.61 -11.08
CA VAL A 133 -4.35 10.44 -10.19
C VAL A 133 -4.97 11.79 -9.84
N PHE A 134 -4.17 12.78 -9.48
CA PHE A 134 -4.67 14.13 -9.17
C PHE A 134 -5.36 14.79 -10.36
N GLU A 135 -4.82 14.62 -11.57
CA GLU A 135 -5.43 15.21 -12.77
C GLU A 135 -6.85 14.70 -13.05
N GLU A 136 -7.13 13.46 -12.70
CA GLU A 136 -8.46 12.82 -12.85
C GLU A 136 -9.42 13.19 -11.71
N SER A 137 -8.91 13.60 -10.55
CA SER A 137 -9.71 13.85 -9.34
C SER A 137 -10.41 15.21 -9.33
N THR A 138 -11.39 15.35 -8.44
CA THR A 138 -12.10 16.61 -8.16
C THR A 138 -11.77 17.10 -6.75
N ARG A 139 -11.55 16.20 -5.80
CA ARG A 139 -11.26 16.53 -4.40
C ARG A 139 -9.93 15.92 -3.97
N LEU A 140 -9.08 16.74 -3.38
CA LEU A 140 -7.77 16.33 -2.87
C LEU A 140 -7.58 16.79 -1.43
N HIS A 141 -7.49 15.88 -0.49
CA HIS A 141 -7.13 16.14 0.90
C HIS A 141 -5.77 15.50 1.17
N GLY A 142 -4.74 16.29 1.34
CA GLY A 142 -3.36 15.80 1.40
C GLY A 142 -2.58 16.28 2.62
N ILE A 143 -1.78 15.38 3.18
CA ILE A 143 -0.74 15.69 4.17
C ILE A 143 0.60 15.48 3.47
N ASN A 144 1.38 16.55 3.37
CA ASN A 144 2.66 16.52 2.67
C ASN A 144 3.79 16.83 3.64
N PRO A 145 4.66 15.86 3.95
CA PRO A 145 5.83 16.10 4.80
C PRO A 145 6.81 17.08 4.17
N HIS A 146 6.88 17.13 2.83
CA HIS A 146 7.78 18.00 2.09
C HIS A 146 7.06 18.73 0.97
N TYR A 147 7.35 20.03 0.84
CA TYR A 147 6.90 20.79 -0.31
C TYR A 147 7.48 20.23 -1.60
N ASN A 148 6.61 19.86 -2.55
CA ASN A 148 7.05 19.36 -3.86
C ASN A 148 6.43 20.20 -5.00
N PRO A 149 7.24 21.08 -5.65
CA PRO A 149 6.76 21.94 -6.73
C PRO A 149 6.19 21.16 -7.93
N ALA A 150 6.51 19.87 -8.07
CA ALA A 150 5.99 19.04 -9.15
C ALA A 150 4.47 18.83 -9.09
N TYR A 151 3.81 19.12 -7.97
CA TYR A 151 2.37 18.94 -7.81
C TYR A 151 1.57 20.23 -7.96
N ILE A 152 2.19 21.41 -7.93
CA ILE A 152 1.49 22.72 -7.91
C ILE A 152 0.56 22.86 -9.12
N ASP A 153 1.07 22.62 -10.33
CA ASP A 153 0.30 22.83 -11.54
C ASP A 153 -0.91 21.88 -11.65
N VAL A 154 -0.81 20.67 -11.14
CA VAL A 154 -1.94 19.72 -11.13
C VAL A 154 -2.95 20.08 -10.04
N THR A 155 -2.52 20.49 -8.85
CA THR A 155 -3.42 20.96 -7.78
C THR A 155 -4.18 22.23 -8.19
N VAL A 156 -3.53 23.18 -8.86
CA VAL A 156 -4.21 24.35 -9.47
C VAL A 156 -5.30 23.89 -10.45
N ARG A 157 -5.02 22.93 -11.31
CA ARG A 157 -6.02 22.40 -12.25
C ARG A 157 -7.19 21.74 -11.52
N VAL A 158 -6.94 20.97 -10.48
CA VAL A 158 -8.01 20.36 -9.68
C VAL A 158 -8.88 21.43 -9.03
N ALA A 159 -8.27 22.38 -8.34
CA ALA A 159 -8.98 23.49 -7.67
C ALA A 159 -9.79 24.36 -8.65
N SER A 160 -9.41 24.39 -9.93
CA SER A 160 -10.11 25.15 -10.99
C SER A 160 -11.27 24.37 -11.64
N LYS A 161 -11.48 23.10 -11.28
CA LYS A 161 -12.63 22.31 -11.78
C LYS A 161 -13.94 22.79 -11.15
N PRO A 162 -15.08 22.60 -11.80
CA PRO A 162 -16.38 22.70 -11.16
C PRO A 162 -16.42 21.76 -9.95
N ASP A 163 -16.79 22.30 -8.80
CA ASP A 163 -16.77 21.58 -7.49
C ASP A 163 -15.39 21.06 -7.06
N GLY A 164 -14.29 21.61 -7.64
CA GLY A 164 -12.92 21.29 -7.29
C GLY A 164 -12.57 21.75 -5.87
N GLU A 165 -11.89 20.89 -5.11
CA GLU A 165 -11.44 21.20 -3.75
C GLU A 165 -10.03 20.68 -3.52
N VAL A 166 -9.17 21.49 -2.92
CA VAL A 166 -7.84 21.09 -2.50
C VAL A 166 -7.56 21.56 -1.08
N ILE A 167 -7.31 20.62 -0.17
CA ILE A 167 -6.87 20.93 1.19
C ILE A 167 -5.50 20.29 1.41
N GLY A 168 -4.49 21.11 1.65
CA GLY A 168 -3.12 20.69 1.91
C GLY A 168 -2.68 20.99 3.34
N LEU A 169 -2.15 19.98 4.03
CA LEU A 169 -1.58 20.08 5.38
C LEU A 169 -0.07 19.88 5.31
N THR A 170 0.69 20.72 6.01
CA THR A 170 2.15 20.64 6.07
C THR A 170 2.63 20.81 7.51
N PRO A 171 3.59 19.98 7.98
CA PRO A 171 4.21 20.18 9.29
C PRO A 171 4.93 21.55 9.39
N SER A 172 4.82 22.21 10.54
CA SER A 172 5.39 23.54 10.75
C SER A 172 6.90 23.62 10.55
N HIS A 173 7.63 22.57 10.94
CA HIS A 173 9.09 22.50 10.80
C HIS A 173 9.57 22.38 9.33
N GLN A 174 8.67 22.07 8.41
CA GLN A 174 8.94 22.00 6.96
C GLN A 174 8.72 23.34 6.25
N LEU A 175 8.14 24.32 6.94
CA LEU A 175 8.05 25.67 6.42
C LEU A 175 9.43 26.32 6.53
N ASP A 176 10.23 26.25 5.48
CA ASP A 176 11.47 27.03 5.39
C ASP A 176 11.08 28.51 5.18
N PRO A 177 11.47 29.42 6.08
CA PRO A 177 11.21 30.86 5.90
C PRO A 177 11.78 31.43 4.58
N ALA A 178 12.72 30.74 3.95
CA ALA A 178 13.27 31.11 2.64
C ALA A 178 12.42 30.62 1.46
N VAL A 179 11.57 29.61 1.69
CA VAL A 179 10.59 29.09 0.71
C VAL A 179 9.28 29.86 0.77
N ASP A 180 9.06 30.59 1.86
CA ASP A 180 7.84 31.31 2.23
C ASP A 180 7.38 32.36 1.20
N ASP A 181 8.29 32.92 0.42
CA ASP A 181 7.97 34.06 -0.45
C ASP A 181 7.57 33.65 -1.90
N ALA A 182 7.75 32.41 -2.31
CA ALA A 182 7.47 31.98 -3.69
C ALA A 182 6.62 30.70 -3.82
N SER A 183 6.47 29.90 -2.77
CA SER A 183 5.88 28.56 -2.86
C SER A 183 4.41 28.52 -2.49
N PHE A 184 3.98 29.39 -1.60
CA PHE A 184 2.58 29.61 -1.22
C PHE A 184 2.07 30.97 -1.72
N ASP A 185 2.44 31.36 -2.94
CA ASP A 185 1.82 32.54 -3.53
C ASP A 185 0.33 32.25 -3.74
N ALA A 186 -0.52 32.81 -2.90
CA ALA A 186 -1.97 32.76 -3.03
C ALA A 186 -2.44 33.17 -4.44
N ASN A 187 -1.64 33.95 -5.18
CA ASN A 187 -1.92 34.33 -6.56
C ASN A 187 -1.70 33.17 -7.56
N THR A 188 -1.13 32.05 -7.12
CA THR A 188 -0.98 30.85 -7.97
C THR A 188 -2.33 30.21 -8.29
N PHE A 189 -3.32 30.36 -7.40
CA PHE A 189 -4.66 29.83 -7.56
C PHE A 189 -5.65 30.91 -8.03
N PRO A 190 -6.69 30.56 -8.83
CA PRO A 190 -7.78 31.46 -9.16
C PRO A 190 -8.44 32.03 -7.87
N GLU A 191 -8.92 33.28 -7.90
CA GLU A 191 -9.56 33.93 -6.77
C GLU A 191 -10.80 33.19 -6.22
N ASP A 192 -11.44 32.40 -7.07
CA ASP A 192 -12.63 31.59 -6.78
C ASP A 192 -12.31 30.10 -6.54
N ALA A 193 -11.04 29.73 -6.53
CA ALA A 193 -10.64 28.34 -6.27
C ALA A 193 -10.87 27.96 -4.80
N ASN A 194 -11.44 26.78 -4.60
CA ASN A 194 -11.59 26.21 -3.25
C ASN A 194 -10.29 25.51 -2.85
N VAL A 195 -9.38 26.29 -2.27
CA VAL A 195 -8.06 25.83 -1.83
C VAL A 195 -7.79 26.28 -0.42
N GLU A 196 -7.37 25.37 0.41
CA GLU A 196 -6.97 25.63 1.79
C GLU A 196 -5.61 25.01 2.07
N PHE A 197 -4.65 25.82 2.51
CA PHE A 197 -3.36 25.35 3.02
C PHE A 197 -3.29 25.62 4.52
N ARG A 198 -2.89 24.60 5.26
CA ARG A 198 -2.80 24.64 6.72
C ARG A 198 -1.47 24.12 7.21
N VAL A 199 -1.12 24.57 8.39
CA VAL A 199 0.11 24.23 9.08
C VAL A 199 -0.24 23.49 10.36
N TRP A 200 0.49 22.43 10.64
CA TRP A 200 0.30 21.58 11.81
C TRP A 200 1.60 21.46 12.61
N GLU A 201 1.48 21.54 13.96
CA GLU A 201 2.61 21.47 14.91
C GLU A 201 3.00 20.01 15.25
N GLY A 202 2.83 19.08 14.35
CA GLY A 202 3.23 17.69 14.52
C GLY A 202 4.30 17.27 13.53
N ASP A 203 4.52 15.98 13.46
CA ASP A 203 5.49 15.37 12.57
C ASP A 203 4.85 14.22 11.79
N ILE A 204 5.25 14.06 10.55
CA ILE A 204 4.87 12.96 9.68
C ILE A 204 5.94 12.81 8.59
N ASP A 205 6.42 11.59 8.41
CA ASP A 205 7.53 11.29 7.49
C ASP A 205 7.06 10.74 6.14
N TYR A 206 5.75 10.59 5.94
CA TYR A 206 5.17 10.07 4.70
C TYR A 206 4.08 11.00 4.17
N GLY A 207 3.90 11.00 2.85
CA GLY A 207 2.79 11.68 2.23
C GLY A 207 1.52 10.83 2.27
N LEU A 208 0.40 11.47 2.62
CA LEU A 208 -0.93 10.88 2.60
C LEU A 208 -1.85 11.74 1.74
N ALA A 209 -2.59 11.16 0.80
CA ALA A 209 -3.64 11.87 0.08
C ALA A 209 -4.90 11.02 -0.01
N VAL A 210 -6.02 11.60 0.43
CA VAL A 210 -7.38 11.09 0.19
C VAL A 210 -7.92 11.78 -1.06
N VAL A 211 -8.31 10.99 -2.04
CA VAL A 211 -8.73 11.43 -3.37
C VAL A 211 -10.19 11.04 -3.59
N ASP A 212 -11.04 12.04 -3.82
CA ASP A 212 -12.48 11.88 -4.08
C ASP A 212 -13.24 11.06 -3.02
N ASP A 213 -12.71 10.95 -1.78
CA ASP A 213 -13.20 10.12 -0.67
C ASP A 213 -13.23 8.61 -0.96
N GLU A 214 -12.60 8.15 -2.03
CA GLU A 214 -12.66 6.76 -2.52
C GLU A 214 -11.29 6.10 -2.65
N LYS A 215 -10.22 6.88 -2.69
CA LYS A 215 -8.86 6.40 -2.95
C LYS A 215 -7.87 7.04 -2.01
N VAL A 216 -6.87 6.25 -1.63
CA VAL A 216 -5.75 6.72 -0.81
C VAL A 216 -4.43 6.50 -1.51
N LEU A 217 -3.57 7.49 -1.44
CA LEU A 217 -2.18 7.44 -1.85
C LEU A 217 -1.29 7.57 -0.62
N PHE A 218 -0.36 6.64 -0.43
CA PHE A 218 0.74 6.76 0.52
C PHE A 218 2.04 6.91 -0.24
N THR A 219 2.81 7.95 0.04
CA THR A 219 4.14 8.14 -0.54
C THR A 219 5.20 8.16 0.53
N GLY A 220 6.25 7.36 0.34
CA GLY A 220 7.45 7.39 1.15
C GLY A 220 8.60 8.04 0.40
N ASP A 221 9.42 8.79 1.13
CA ASP A 221 10.52 9.53 0.52
C ASP A 221 11.78 8.69 0.34
N HIS A 222 12.49 8.99 -0.74
CA HIS A 222 13.89 8.61 -0.92
C HIS A 222 14.79 9.70 -0.31
N GLU A 223 16.06 9.38 -0.05
CA GLU A 223 17.06 10.39 0.34
C GLU A 223 16.97 11.62 -0.58
N GLY A 224 16.65 12.80 -0.01
CA GLY A 224 16.55 14.05 -0.75
C GLY A 224 15.13 14.61 -0.99
N GLY A 225 14.09 14.06 -0.32
CA GLY A 225 12.74 14.61 -0.34
C GLY A 225 11.95 14.36 -1.63
N MET A 226 12.41 13.41 -2.45
CA MET A 226 11.63 12.93 -3.60
C MET A 226 10.88 11.65 -3.23
N PRO A 227 9.58 11.53 -3.57
CA PRO A 227 8.85 10.31 -3.31
C PRO A 227 9.46 9.14 -4.08
N GLY A 228 9.91 8.14 -3.34
CA GLY A 228 10.57 6.94 -3.84
C GLY A 228 9.63 5.76 -4.00
N VAL A 229 8.52 5.76 -3.25
CA VAL A 229 7.54 4.69 -3.25
C VAL A 229 6.12 5.22 -3.14
N LEU A 230 5.18 4.53 -3.76
CA LEU A 230 3.75 4.81 -3.72
C LEU A 230 2.97 3.52 -3.49
N PHE A 231 2.04 3.55 -2.55
CA PHE A 231 0.90 2.65 -2.49
C PHE A 231 -0.36 3.43 -2.88
N GLU A 232 -1.14 2.88 -3.80
CA GLU A 232 -2.44 3.41 -4.21
C GLU A 232 -3.50 2.33 -3.93
N THR A 233 -4.53 2.67 -3.17
CA THR A 233 -5.58 1.73 -2.79
C THR A 233 -6.95 2.36 -2.73
N THR A 234 -7.98 1.54 -2.94
CA THR A 234 -9.40 1.86 -2.74
C THR A 234 -10.01 0.95 -1.67
N ASP A 235 -9.18 0.28 -0.84
CA ASP A 235 -9.68 -0.53 0.25
C ASP A 235 -10.47 0.34 1.23
N PRO A 236 -11.74 0.02 1.52
CA PRO A 236 -12.61 0.90 2.29
C PRO A 236 -12.19 1.08 3.75
N GLU A 237 -11.46 0.12 4.34
CA GLU A 237 -10.93 0.23 5.70
C GLU A 237 -9.77 1.22 5.73
N ILE A 238 -8.87 1.14 4.74
CA ILE A 238 -7.76 2.07 4.60
C ILE A 238 -8.26 3.48 4.26
N VAL A 239 -9.26 3.60 3.36
CA VAL A 239 -9.86 4.89 3.02
C VAL A 239 -10.50 5.54 4.25
N ALA A 240 -11.26 4.78 5.04
CA ALA A 240 -11.87 5.29 6.27
C ALA A 240 -10.80 5.76 7.26
N TRP A 241 -9.77 4.95 7.51
CA TRP A 241 -8.68 5.31 8.40
C TRP A 241 -7.94 6.58 7.93
N ALA A 242 -7.61 6.67 6.64
CA ALA A 242 -6.90 7.82 6.08
C ALA A 242 -7.72 9.12 6.16
N THR A 243 -9.05 9.01 6.00
CA THR A 243 -9.96 10.13 6.16
C THR A 243 -10.00 10.59 7.62
N ASP A 244 -10.15 9.68 8.57
CA ASP A 244 -10.15 9.97 10.00
C ASP A 244 -8.81 10.61 10.44
N GLU A 245 -7.69 10.11 9.91
CA GLU A 245 -6.35 10.63 10.20
C GLU A 245 -6.16 12.03 9.61
N PHE A 246 -6.62 12.27 8.39
CA PHE A 246 -6.61 13.59 7.79
C PHE A 246 -7.45 14.57 8.61
N GLU A 247 -8.69 14.22 8.99
CA GLU A 247 -9.57 15.06 9.79
C GLU A 247 -8.96 15.37 11.17
N ARG A 248 -8.36 14.38 11.81
CA ARG A 248 -7.67 14.55 13.11
C ARG A 248 -6.57 15.61 13.04
N ILE A 249 -5.77 15.58 11.98
CA ILE A 249 -4.68 16.55 11.77
C ILE A 249 -5.25 17.92 11.36
N TYR A 250 -6.27 17.92 10.51
CA TYR A 250 -6.96 19.15 10.07
C TYR A 250 -7.51 19.93 11.25
N GLU A 251 -8.18 19.28 12.21
CA GLU A 251 -8.72 19.93 13.42
C GLU A 251 -7.63 20.59 14.31
N GLN A 252 -6.40 20.06 14.26
CA GLN A 252 -5.26 20.56 15.04
C GLN A 252 -4.41 21.57 14.28
N SER A 253 -4.72 21.84 13.02
CA SER A 253 -3.94 22.70 12.15
C SER A 253 -4.49 24.14 12.12
N THR A 254 -3.66 25.09 11.70
CA THR A 254 -3.99 26.50 11.53
C THR A 254 -3.84 26.90 10.07
N LEU A 255 -4.66 27.83 9.58
CA LEU A 255 -4.50 28.35 8.23
C LEU A 255 -3.07 28.91 8.03
N ALA A 256 -2.44 28.58 6.91
CA ALA A 256 -1.09 29.04 6.63
C ALA A 256 -0.97 30.57 6.62
N THR A 257 -2.02 31.28 6.22
CA THR A 257 -2.09 32.76 6.26
C THR A 257 -2.12 33.32 7.68
N GLU A 258 -2.66 32.59 8.66
CA GLU A 258 -2.69 32.99 10.06
C GLU A 258 -1.41 32.59 10.80
N TYR A 259 -0.72 31.57 10.30
CA TYR A 259 0.51 31.07 10.91
C TYR A 259 1.72 31.99 10.66
N ALA A 260 1.70 32.77 9.58
CA ALA A 260 2.76 33.71 9.20
C ALA A 260 2.67 35.08 9.91
N GLU A 261 1.60 35.35 10.70
CA GLU A 261 1.43 36.56 11.55
C GLU A 261 2.02 36.36 12.97
#